data_144bba9fdee59c5664160eda8717326f
#
_entry.id   144bba9fdee59c5664160eda8717326f
#
_cell.length_a   1.000
_cell.length_b   1.000
_cell.length_c   1.000
_cell.angle_alpha   90.00
_cell.angle_beta   90.00
_cell.angle_gamma   90.00
#
_symmetry.space_group_name_H-M   'P 1'
#
loop_
_entity.id
_entity.type
_entity.pdbx_description
1 polymer ?
#
loop_
_entity_poly.entity_id
_entity_poly.type
_entity_poly.pdbx_seq_one_letter_code
_entity_poly.pdbx_strand_id
1 'polypeptide(L)'
;MYYNINSLYDFLQNRHNFSTAIAIAWAVSSALFSRERTGKGQMIETSLLATALAIQPAFFEVTDYGHADREEYINNINILRQAQMPYELLLEERQNFIGRGSDFKTYYTTYQTKDQAIAIGCLSNSLREKAAKVIGLEDPRFQPNYDPTNPSNTEKFDSNFLLAKKNIASKPVTFWLEAFDKAGVPAGAVKFVEELFEDPQVLANDNVVTLHHEKAGEVKMFGPILKMSETPLKAQFASPVLGQHTNELLSFLGYSDSQIEELKQENVTE
;
A
#
# COMPACT_ATOMS: atom_id res chain seq x y z
N MET A 1 9.74 2.84 -18.97
CA MET A 1 8.49 2.14 -18.61
C MET A 1 7.47 3.22 -18.27
N TYR A 2 6.60 3.57 -19.22
CA TYR A 2 5.59 4.60 -19.02
C TYR A 2 4.52 4.05 -18.07
N TYR A 3 4.52 4.50 -16.83
CA TYR A 3 3.34 4.32 -15.99
C TYR A 3 2.19 5.11 -16.63
N ASN A 4 1.14 4.40 -17.01
CA ASN A 4 -0.08 5.02 -17.49
C ASN A 4 -0.58 5.97 -16.38
N ILE A 5 -0.66 7.26 -16.66
CA ILE A 5 -1.10 8.30 -15.69
C ILE A 5 -2.46 7.92 -15.08
N ASN A 6 -3.32 7.26 -15.83
CA ASN A 6 -4.61 6.75 -15.34
C ASN A 6 -4.44 5.68 -14.26
N SER A 7 -3.50 4.75 -14.39
CA SER A 7 -3.27 3.71 -13.37
C SER A 7 -2.69 4.28 -12.07
N LEU A 8 -1.87 5.33 -12.15
CA LEU A 8 -1.36 6.02 -10.97
C LEU A 8 -2.47 6.84 -10.27
N TYR A 9 -3.34 7.46 -11.04
CA TYR A 9 -4.50 8.21 -10.53
C TYR A 9 -5.47 7.28 -9.80
N ASP A 10 -5.86 6.15 -10.41
CA ASP A 10 -6.73 5.14 -9.82
C ASP A 10 -6.14 4.54 -8.54
N PHE A 11 -4.84 4.26 -8.56
CA PHE A 11 -4.11 3.74 -7.41
C PHE A 11 -4.06 4.75 -6.24
N LEU A 12 -3.87 6.04 -6.51
CA LEU A 12 -3.86 7.08 -5.48
C LEU A 12 -5.26 7.32 -4.93
N GLN A 13 -6.27 7.42 -5.80
CA GLN A 13 -7.66 7.71 -5.41
C GLN A 13 -8.22 6.61 -4.50
N ASN A 14 -8.00 5.34 -4.83
CA ASN A 14 -8.45 4.23 -4.00
C ASN A 14 -7.79 4.23 -2.61
N ARG A 15 -6.50 4.52 -2.50
CA ARG A 15 -5.79 4.58 -1.21
C ARG A 15 -6.37 5.65 -0.27
N HIS A 16 -6.72 6.81 -0.78
CA HIS A 16 -7.28 7.89 0.04
C HIS A 16 -8.68 7.55 0.55
N ASN A 17 -9.51 6.92 -0.27
CA ASN A 17 -10.83 6.45 0.12
C ASN A 17 -10.74 5.41 1.24
N PHE A 18 -9.91 4.39 1.10
CA PHE A 18 -9.69 3.37 2.14
C PHE A 18 -9.09 3.95 3.42
N SER A 19 -8.09 4.81 3.33
CA SER A 19 -7.50 5.46 4.49
C SER A 19 -8.52 6.29 5.26
N THR A 20 -9.39 7.02 4.54
CA THR A 20 -10.45 7.82 5.15
C THR A 20 -11.50 6.94 5.81
N ALA A 21 -11.90 5.84 5.18
CA ALA A 21 -12.85 4.89 5.76
C ALA A 21 -12.31 4.27 7.07
N ILE A 22 -11.03 3.89 7.10
CA ILE A 22 -10.36 3.38 8.31
C ILE A 22 -10.29 4.47 9.39
N ALA A 23 -9.96 5.72 9.03
CA ALA A 23 -9.92 6.84 9.96
C ALA A 23 -11.30 7.13 10.58
N ILE A 24 -12.37 7.04 9.79
CA ILE A 24 -13.75 7.17 10.28
C ILE A 24 -14.10 6.04 11.25
N ALA A 25 -13.81 4.79 10.90
CA ALA A 25 -14.08 3.64 11.77
C ALA A 25 -13.35 3.76 13.12
N TRP A 26 -12.09 4.17 13.10
CA TRP A 26 -11.31 4.46 14.30
C TRP A 26 -11.89 5.61 15.12
N ALA A 27 -12.25 6.71 14.48
CA ALA A 27 -12.82 7.87 15.16
C ALA A 27 -14.19 7.56 15.81
N VAL A 28 -15.05 6.80 15.11
CA VAL A 28 -16.34 6.33 15.64
C VAL A 28 -16.13 5.45 16.87
N SER A 29 -15.23 4.47 16.80
CA SER A 29 -14.93 3.59 17.94
C SER A 29 -14.40 4.38 19.13
N SER A 30 -13.52 5.35 18.89
CA SER A 30 -12.98 6.25 19.93
C SER A 30 -14.06 7.14 20.55
N ALA A 31 -14.97 7.66 19.75
CA ALA A 31 -16.08 8.50 20.23
C ALA A 31 -17.09 7.70 21.06
N LEU A 32 -17.41 6.46 20.66
CA LEU A 32 -18.25 5.55 21.42
C LEU A 32 -17.61 5.20 22.76
N PHE A 33 -16.32 4.85 22.75
CA PHE A 33 -15.58 4.59 23.98
C PHE A 33 -15.55 5.80 24.93
N SER A 34 -15.39 7.01 24.41
CA SER A 34 -15.47 8.24 25.17
C SER A 34 -16.88 8.46 25.74
N ARG A 35 -17.93 8.21 24.95
CA ARG A 35 -19.33 8.34 25.37
C ARG A 35 -19.67 7.40 26.52
N GLU A 36 -19.21 6.15 26.47
CA GLU A 36 -19.42 5.20 27.57
C GLU A 36 -18.83 5.69 28.91
N ARG A 37 -17.74 6.46 28.87
CA ARG A 37 -17.08 7.00 30.06
C ARG A 37 -17.61 8.34 30.54
N THR A 38 -18.06 9.18 29.60
CA THR A 38 -18.41 10.59 29.90
C THR A 38 -19.91 10.88 29.80
N GLY A 39 -20.68 9.97 29.21
CA GLY A 39 -22.10 10.18 28.88
C GLY A 39 -22.33 11.17 27.74
N LYS A 40 -21.27 11.71 27.11
CA LYS A 40 -21.38 12.78 26.11
C LYS A 40 -20.97 12.27 24.72
N GLY A 41 -21.85 12.49 23.74
CA GLY A 41 -21.52 12.32 22.33
C GLY A 41 -20.69 13.49 21.78
N GLN A 42 -20.11 13.30 20.59
CA GLN A 42 -19.33 14.32 19.91
C GLN A 42 -19.48 14.21 18.39
N MET A 43 -19.30 15.32 17.70
CA MET A 43 -19.19 15.34 16.25
C MET A 43 -17.82 14.85 15.81
N ILE A 44 -17.79 14.15 14.68
CA ILE A 44 -16.56 13.65 14.06
C ILE A 44 -16.49 14.19 12.64
N GLU A 45 -15.37 14.81 12.31
CA GLU A 45 -15.08 15.28 10.97
C GLU A 45 -13.73 14.78 10.49
N THR A 46 -13.64 14.41 9.24
CA THR A 46 -12.39 14.11 8.51
C THR A 46 -12.56 14.47 7.05
N SER A 47 -11.46 14.42 6.29
CA SER A 47 -11.51 14.66 4.85
C SER A 47 -10.54 13.74 4.12
N LEU A 48 -10.81 13.49 2.84
CA LEU A 48 -9.89 12.77 1.96
C LEU A 48 -8.51 13.44 1.91
N LEU A 49 -8.48 14.77 1.91
CA LEU A 49 -7.22 15.52 1.92
C LEU A 49 -6.42 15.29 3.21
N ALA A 50 -7.06 15.36 4.37
CA ALA A 50 -6.39 15.16 5.65
C ALA A 50 -5.75 13.75 5.74
N THR A 51 -6.49 12.73 5.35
CA THR A 51 -5.99 11.35 5.34
C THR A 51 -4.93 11.11 4.27
N ALA A 52 -5.06 11.77 3.10
CA ALA A 52 -4.04 11.72 2.04
C ALA A 52 -2.70 12.30 2.52
N LEU A 53 -2.72 13.39 3.27
CA LEU A 53 -1.51 13.98 3.85
C LEU A 53 -0.93 13.09 4.96
N ALA A 54 -1.79 12.51 5.82
CA ALA A 54 -1.36 11.66 6.92
C ALA A 54 -0.62 10.38 6.48
N ILE A 55 -0.94 9.83 5.30
CA ILE A 55 -0.24 8.66 4.76
C ILE A 55 1.05 9.00 3.99
N GLN A 56 1.44 10.27 3.94
CA GLN A 56 2.65 10.75 3.28
C GLN A 56 3.58 11.54 4.22
N PRO A 57 3.84 11.09 5.46
CA PRO A 57 4.58 11.87 6.44
C PRO A 57 6.00 12.22 5.95
N ALA A 58 6.68 11.30 5.27
CA ALA A 58 8.04 11.50 4.78
C ALA A 58 8.20 12.63 3.74
N PHE A 59 7.10 13.08 3.12
CA PHE A 59 7.10 14.13 2.10
C PHE A 59 6.35 15.39 2.55
N PHE A 60 5.56 15.28 3.61
CA PHE A 60 4.75 16.37 4.15
C PHE A 60 5.20 16.76 5.57
N GLU A 61 6.49 16.65 5.83
CA GLU A 61 7.11 17.07 7.07
C GLU A 61 8.18 18.13 6.76
N VAL A 62 8.18 19.22 7.55
CA VAL A 62 9.15 20.30 7.44
C VAL A 62 9.77 20.50 8.82
N THR A 63 11.10 20.40 8.92
CA THR A 63 11.86 20.62 10.15
C THR A 63 12.77 21.83 10.00
N ASP A 64 13.26 22.40 11.10
CA ASP A 64 14.20 23.54 11.07
C ASP A 64 15.61 23.14 10.58
N TYR A 65 15.86 21.84 10.41
CA TYR A 65 17.11 21.29 9.90
C TYR A 65 16.92 20.68 8.51
N GLY A 66 17.76 21.07 7.55
CA GLY A 66 17.83 20.41 6.24
C GLY A 66 16.85 20.91 5.19
N HIS A 67 16.50 22.21 5.21
CA HIS A 67 15.55 22.79 4.25
C HIS A 67 16.13 23.21 2.92
N ALA A 68 17.45 23.39 2.82
CA ALA A 68 18.09 23.89 1.60
C ALA A 68 17.71 23.06 0.37
N ASP A 69 17.81 21.74 0.46
CA ASP A 69 17.50 20.84 -0.65
C ASP A 69 16.01 20.90 -1.04
N ARG A 70 15.11 21.06 -0.05
CA ARG A 70 13.68 21.19 -0.30
C ARG A 70 13.32 22.53 -0.93
N GLU A 71 13.93 23.61 -0.47
CA GLU A 71 13.72 24.94 -1.05
C GLU A 71 14.23 24.99 -2.49
N GLU A 72 15.39 24.43 -2.75
CA GLU A 72 15.94 24.29 -4.10
C GLU A 72 14.99 23.48 -4.99
N TYR A 73 14.54 22.32 -4.54
CA TYR A 73 13.58 21.51 -5.26
C TYR A 73 12.28 22.26 -5.60
N ILE A 74 11.67 22.95 -4.62
CA ILE A 74 10.44 23.72 -4.86
C ILE A 74 10.70 24.88 -5.84
N ASN A 75 11.85 25.53 -5.75
CA ASN A 75 12.24 26.58 -6.68
C ASN A 75 12.39 26.02 -8.11
N ASN A 76 13.06 24.88 -8.29
CA ASN A 76 13.22 24.21 -9.58
C ASN A 76 11.88 23.82 -10.18
N ILE A 77 10.96 23.26 -9.39
CA ILE A 77 9.60 22.94 -9.83
C ILE A 77 8.85 24.19 -10.29
N ASN A 78 9.00 25.32 -9.59
CA ASN A 78 8.35 26.57 -9.96
C ASN A 78 8.93 27.15 -11.27
N ILE A 79 10.23 27.06 -11.46
CA ILE A 79 10.90 27.46 -12.71
C ILE A 79 10.39 26.64 -13.89
N LEU A 80 10.34 25.31 -13.74
CA LEU A 80 9.84 24.41 -14.78
C LEU A 80 8.37 24.70 -15.12
N ARG A 81 7.53 24.98 -14.12
CA ARG A 81 6.11 25.34 -14.34
C ARG A 81 5.96 26.68 -15.06
N GLN A 82 6.71 27.70 -14.66
CA GLN A 82 6.70 29.02 -15.31
C GLN A 82 7.16 28.95 -16.77
N ALA A 83 8.13 28.08 -17.05
CA ALA A 83 8.61 27.79 -18.40
C ALA A 83 7.66 26.88 -19.20
N GLN A 84 6.51 26.48 -18.64
CA GLN A 84 5.53 25.57 -19.26
C GLN A 84 6.16 24.26 -19.75
N MET A 85 7.14 23.76 -19.00
CA MET A 85 7.82 22.50 -19.34
C MET A 85 6.87 21.30 -19.22
N PRO A 86 7.08 20.25 -20.01
CA PRO A 86 6.31 19.01 -19.92
C PRO A 86 6.32 18.41 -18.50
N TYR A 87 5.20 17.78 -18.12
CA TYR A 87 5.03 17.19 -16.77
C TYR A 87 6.09 16.13 -16.44
N GLU A 88 6.61 15.45 -17.47
CA GLU A 88 7.68 14.47 -17.36
C GLU A 88 8.94 15.04 -16.70
N LEU A 89 9.32 16.29 -17.03
CA LEU A 89 10.46 16.95 -16.41
C LEU A 89 10.22 17.31 -14.95
N LEU A 90 8.98 17.64 -14.57
CA LEU A 90 8.63 17.84 -13.16
C LEU A 90 8.71 16.52 -12.38
N LEU A 91 8.30 15.40 -13.01
CA LEU A 91 8.44 14.07 -12.41
C LEU A 91 9.90 13.66 -12.26
N GLU A 92 10.75 13.97 -13.23
CA GLU A 92 12.19 13.72 -13.17
C GLU A 92 12.83 14.49 -12.01
N GLU A 93 12.55 15.80 -11.90
CA GLU A 93 13.02 16.64 -10.80
C GLU A 93 12.55 16.11 -9.44
N ARG A 94 11.28 15.70 -9.35
CA ARG A 94 10.75 15.05 -8.15
C ARG A 94 11.48 13.74 -7.83
N GLN A 95 11.76 12.92 -8.85
CA GLN A 95 12.49 11.66 -8.67
C GLN A 95 13.91 11.91 -8.15
N ASN A 96 14.58 12.95 -8.62
CA ASN A 96 15.91 13.35 -8.13
C ASN A 96 15.84 13.77 -6.65
N PHE A 97 14.85 14.57 -6.28
CA PHE A 97 14.66 15.01 -4.90
C PHE A 97 14.28 13.89 -3.93
N ILE A 98 13.29 13.06 -4.28
CA ILE A 98 12.83 11.95 -3.41
C ILE A 98 13.65 10.68 -3.58
N GLY A 99 14.51 10.64 -4.59
CA GLY A 99 15.29 9.48 -4.95
C GLY A 99 16.28 9.14 -3.84
N ARG A 100 16.08 8.01 -3.19
CA ARG A 100 17.11 7.47 -2.30
C ARG A 100 18.31 7.03 -3.12
N GLY A 101 19.51 7.31 -2.61
CA GLY A 101 20.76 6.91 -3.25
C GLY A 101 20.87 5.41 -3.47
N SER A 102 21.80 5.00 -4.29
CA SER A 102 22.09 3.59 -4.60
C SER A 102 22.49 2.80 -3.36
N ASP A 103 23.04 3.46 -2.35
CA ASP A 103 23.37 2.91 -1.04
C ASP A 103 22.16 2.31 -0.31
N PHE A 104 20.97 2.92 -0.49
CA PHE A 104 19.71 2.40 0.04
C PHE A 104 19.00 1.49 -0.96
N LYS A 105 18.91 1.90 -2.22
CA LYS A 105 18.17 1.18 -3.28
C LYS A 105 18.68 -0.23 -3.49
N THR A 106 20.00 -0.47 -3.32
CA THR A 106 20.58 -1.81 -3.45
C THR A 106 19.92 -2.84 -2.53
N TYR A 107 19.39 -2.43 -1.38
CA TYR A 107 18.87 -3.35 -0.38
C TYR A 107 17.38 -3.15 -0.05
N TYR A 108 16.76 -2.17 -0.68
CA TYR A 108 15.34 -1.89 -0.48
C TYR A 108 14.67 -1.50 -1.80
N THR A 109 14.41 -2.50 -2.62
CA THR A 109 13.83 -2.32 -3.95
C THR A 109 13.35 -3.66 -4.54
N THR A 110 12.82 -3.58 -5.76
CA THR A 110 12.51 -4.76 -6.57
C THR A 110 13.58 -4.98 -7.65
N TYR A 111 13.89 -6.23 -7.90
CA TYR A 111 14.82 -6.65 -8.94
C TYR A 111 14.15 -7.63 -9.90
N GLN A 112 14.51 -7.53 -11.18
CA GLN A 112 14.19 -8.56 -12.16
C GLN A 112 15.15 -9.74 -11.95
N THR A 113 14.61 -10.94 -11.73
CA THR A 113 15.33 -12.21 -11.78
C THR A 113 15.31 -12.77 -13.19
N LYS A 114 15.80 -13.98 -13.39
CA LYS A 114 15.79 -14.62 -14.70
C LYS A 114 14.36 -14.81 -15.26
N ASP A 115 13.39 -15.02 -14.39
CA ASP A 115 12.02 -15.44 -14.73
C ASP A 115 10.92 -14.54 -14.15
N GLN A 116 11.15 -13.87 -13.03
CA GLN A 116 10.14 -13.11 -12.30
C GLN A 116 10.79 -11.92 -11.58
N ALA A 117 10.01 -11.06 -10.95
CA ALA A 117 10.53 -10.00 -10.08
C ALA A 117 10.56 -10.44 -8.60
N ILE A 118 11.63 -10.02 -7.89
CA ILE A 118 11.77 -10.21 -6.44
C ILE A 118 11.89 -8.86 -5.73
N ALA A 119 11.24 -8.71 -4.59
CA ALA A 119 11.40 -7.57 -3.69
C ALA A 119 12.35 -7.93 -2.55
N ILE A 120 13.23 -7.01 -2.16
CA ILE A 120 14.13 -7.13 -1.02
C ILE A 120 13.88 -5.95 -0.09
N GLY A 121 13.81 -6.21 1.23
CA GLY A 121 13.40 -5.23 2.24
C GLY A 121 14.36 -5.10 3.42
N CYS A 122 15.65 -4.75 3.21
CA CYS A 122 16.66 -4.64 4.26
C CYS A 122 16.75 -3.21 4.80
N LEU A 123 16.17 -2.97 5.97
CA LEU A 123 16.22 -1.65 6.63
C LEU A 123 17.43 -1.47 7.56
N SER A 124 17.92 -2.55 8.20
CA SER A 124 19.09 -2.48 9.10
C SER A 124 20.40 -2.82 8.39
N ASN A 125 21.52 -2.30 8.89
CA ASN A 125 22.84 -2.63 8.35
C ASN A 125 23.16 -4.12 8.45
N SER A 126 22.71 -4.80 9.51
CA SER A 126 22.89 -6.26 9.64
C SER A 126 22.18 -7.03 8.51
N LEU A 127 20.96 -6.65 8.13
CA LEU A 127 20.25 -7.26 7.00
C LEU A 127 20.91 -6.93 5.67
N ARG A 128 21.37 -5.69 5.48
CA ARG A 128 22.07 -5.26 4.28
C ARG A 128 23.38 -6.02 4.09
N GLU A 129 24.16 -6.24 5.15
CA GLU A 129 25.40 -7.02 5.10
C GLU A 129 25.13 -8.48 4.69
N LYS A 130 24.09 -9.11 5.24
CA LYS A 130 23.67 -10.45 4.85
C LYS A 130 23.23 -10.50 3.39
N ALA A 131 22.43 -9.53 2.95
CA ALA A 131 21.99 -9.44 1.56
C ALA A 131 23.17 -9.22 0.62
N ALA A 132 24.15 -8.35 0.97
CA ALA A 132 25.36 -8.14 0.19
C ALA A 132 26.12 -9.46 -0.02
N LYS A 133 26.30 -10.26 1.04
CA LYS A 133 26.95 -11.58 0.96
C LYS A 133 26.20 -12.55 0.03
N VAL A 134 24.87 -12.59 0.13
CA VAL A 134 24.02 -13.46 -0.72
C VAL A 134 24.08 -13.04 -2.18
N ILE A 135 24.04 -11.74 -2.46
CA ILE A 135 24.06 -11.21 -3.83
C ILE A 135 25.49 -11.25 -4.43
N GLY A 136 26.52 -11.33 -3.58
CA GLY A 136 27.93 -11.28 -4.00
C GLY A 136 28.41 -9.85 -4.22
N LEU A 137 28.14 -8.95 -3.29
CA LEU A 137 28.53 -7.54 -3.32
C LEU A 137 29.59 -7.23 -2.26
N GLU A 138 30.52 -6.36 -2.60
CA GLU A 138 31.47 -5.76 -1.66
C GLU A 138 30.99 -4.34 -1.31
N ASP A 139 30.24 -4.20 -0.23
CA ASP A 139 29.73 -2.91 0.22
C ASP A 139 30.77 -2.25 1.15
N PRO A 140 31.22 -1.02 0.83
CA PRO A 140 32.22 -0.33 1.62
C PRO A 140 31.81 -0.11 3.08
N ARG A 141 30.53 -0.01 3.40
CA ARG A 141 30.02 0.16 4.77
C ARG A 141 30.38 -0.98 5.71
N PHE A 142 30.59 -2.19 5.17
CA PHE A 142 30.90 -3.39 5.94
C PHE A 142 32.38 -3.74 5.93
N GLN A 143 33.21 -2.86 5.36
CA GLN A 143 34.66 -3.01 5.35
C GLN A 143 35.32 -2.34 6.57
N PRO A 144 36.44 -2.89 7.06
CA PRO A 144 37.24 -2.19 8.07
C PRO A 144 37.65 -0.80 7.57
N ASN A 145 37.59 0.19 8.44
CA ASN A 145 37.97 1.59 8.13
C ASN A 145 37.04 2.31 7.13
N TYR A 146 35.75 1.95 7.10
CA TYR A 146 34.78 2.69 6.31
C TYR A 146 34.71 4.16 6.79
N ASP A 147 34.95 5.08 5.87
CA ASP A 147 34.76 6.52 6.08
C ASP A 147 33.50 6.99 5.35
N PRO A 148 32.41 7.36 6.06
CA PRO A 148 31.17 7.80 5.43
C PRO A 148 31.31 9.12 4.66
N THR A 149 32.37 9.91 4.91
CA THR A 149 32.60 11.20 4.26
C THR A 149 33.37 11.07 2.93
N ASN A 150 33.85 9.89 2.60
CA ASN A 150 34.64 9.65 1.40
C ASN A 150 33.76 9.77 0.13
N PRO A 151 34.01 10.74 -0.77
CA PRO A 151 33.20 10.95 -1.96
C PRO A 151 33.15 9.74 -2.91
N SER A 152 34.19 8.89 -2.89
CA SER A 152 34.24 7.69 -3.74
C SER A 152 33.21 6.61 -3.35
N ASN A 153 32.57 6.73 -2.20
CA ASN A 153 31.53 5.80 -1.79
C ASN A 153 30.33 5.79 -2.73
N THR A 154 29.93 6.95 -3.27
CA THR A 154 28.81 7.08 -4.20
C THR A 154 29.03 6.22 -5.45
N GLU A 155 30.20 6.29 -6.06
CA GLU A 155 30.53 5.48 -7.23
C GLU A 155 30.50 3.98 -6.92
N LYS A 156 30.97 3.57 -5.72
CA LYS A 156 30.92 2.19 -5.27
C LYS A 156 29.49 1.71 -5.02
N PHE A 157 28.63 2.55 -4.45
CA PHE A 157 27.21 2.23 -4.25
C PHE A 157 26.48 2.08 -5.59
N ASP A 158 26.75 2.97 -6.55
CA ASP A 158 26.18 2.86 -7.90
C ASP A 158 26.63 1.59 -8.61
N SER A 159 27.93 1.29 -8.53
CA SER A 159 28.50 0.06 -9.09
C SER A 159 27.89 -1.19 -8.45
N ASN A 160 27.71 -1.21 -7.13
CA ASN A 160 27.06 -2.30 -6.41
C ASN A 160 25.59 -2.47 -6.82
N PHE A 161 24.87 -1.38 -7.02
CA PHE A 161 23.48 -1.45 -7.48
C PHE A 161 23.38 -2.07 -8.88
N LEU A 162 24.27 -1.70 -9.81
CA LEU A 162 24.33 -2.28 -11.14
C LEU A 162 24.74 -3.76 -11.09
N LEU A 163 25.72 -4.10 -10.25
CA LEU A 163 26.16 -5.49 -10.05
C LEU A 163 25.05 -6.34 -9.44
N ALA A 164 24.29 -5.81 -8.46
CA ALA A 164 23.12 -6.48 -7.90
C ALA A 164 22.09 -6.82 -8.96
N LYS A 165 21.75 -5.85 -9.83
CA LYS A 165 20.84 -6.10 -10.96
C LYS A 165 21.32 -7.23 -11.84
N LYS A 166 22.62 -7.23 -12.20
CA LYS A 166 23.21 -8.27 -13.04
C LYS A 166 23.18 -9.64 -12.36
N ASN A 167 23.59 -9.70 -11.10
CA ASN A 167 23.69 -10.97 -10.37
C ASN A 167 22.31 -11.58 -10.15
N ILE A 168 21.34 -10.76 -9.71
CA ILE A 168 19.97 -11.22 -9.45
C ILE A 168 19.28 -11.68 -10.73
N ALA A 169 19.50 -11.01 -11.85
CA ALA A 169 18.97 -11.43 -13.15
C ALA A 169 19.52 -12.76 -13.66
N SER A 170 20.62 -13.25 -13.10
CA SER A 170 21.28 -14.49 -13.56
C SER A 170 20.63 -15.79 -13.12
N LYS A 171 19.77 -15.75 -12.08
CA LYS A 171 19.13 -16.92 -11.46
C LYS A 171 17.63 -16.75 -11.37
N PRO A 172 16.85 -17.86 -11.31
CA PRO A 172 15.40 -17.80 -11.11
C PRO A 172 15.02 -17.28 -9.71
N VAL A 173 13.81 -16.80 -9.56
CA VAL A 173 13.28 -16.25 -8.30
C VAL A 173 13.36 -17.27 -7.16
N THR A 174 13.09 -18.54 -7.43
CA THR A 174 13.13 -19.63 -6.44
C THR A 174 14.51 -19.76 -5.79
N PHE A 175 15.59 -19.69 -6.61
CA PHE A 175 16.96 -19.70 -6.10
C PHE A 175 17.22 -18.56 -5.11
N TRP A 176 16.76 -17.35 -5.45
CA TRP A 176 16.98 -16.18 -4.59
C TRP A 176 16.15 -16.22 -3.32
N LEU A 177 14.89 -16.68 -3.40
CA LEU A 177 14.03 -16.84 -2.21
C LEU A 177 14.67 -17.81 -1.20
N GLU A 178 15.13 -18.96 -1.65
CA GLU A 178 15.83 -19.94 -0.80
C GLU A 178 17.13 -19.37 -0.20
N ALA A 179 17.94 -18.68 -1.00
CA ALA A 179 19.20 -18.09 -0.54
C ALA A 179 18.98 -16.98 0.49
N PHE A 180 18.01 -16.11 0.27
CA PHE A 180 17.66 -15.03 1.19
C PHE A 180 17.01 -15.55 2.47
N ASP A 181 16.10 -16.52 2.37
CA ASP A 181 15.46 -17.15 3.53
C ASP A 181 16.52 -17.80 4.43
N LYS A 182 17.42 -18.59 3.87
CA LYS A 182 18.54 -19.24 4.58
C LYS A 182 19.47 -18.24 5.28
N ALA A 183 19.62 -17.03 4.72
CA ALA A 183 20.40 -15.95 5.32
C ALA A 183 19.60 -15.11 6.32
N GLY A 184 18.28 -15.31 6.43
CA GLY A 184 17.37 -14.48 7.22
C GLY A 184 17.23 -13.07 6.67
N VAL A 185 17.19 -12.92 5.35
CA VAL A 185 17.00 -11.66 4.62
C VAL A 185 15.55 -11.59 4.14
N PRO A 186 14.80 -10.51 4.49
CA PRO A 186 13.43 -10.35 4.02
C PRO A 186 13.38 -10.16 2.50
N ALA A 187 12.78 -11.12 1.82
CA ALA A 187 12.57 -11.08 0.38
C ALA A 187 11.27 -11.79 0.02
N GLY A 188 10.66 -11.42 -1.09
CA GLY A 188 9.42 -12.02 -1.59
C GLY A 188 9.30 -11.90 -3.10
N ALA A 189 8.70 -12.90 -3.75
CA ALA A 189 8.32 -12.80 -5.15
C ALA A 189 7.26 -11.70 -5.32
N VAL A 190 7.40 -10.89 -6.37
CA VAL A 190 6.38 -9.88 -6.71
C VAL A 190 5.25 -10.60 -7.45
N LYS A 191 4.04 -10.49 -6.93
CA LYS A 191 2.82 -11.07 -7.50
C LYS A 191 1.84 -9.97 -7.87
N PHE A 192 1.03 -10.20 -8.88
CA PHE A 192 -0.14 -9.39 -9.15
C PHE A 192 -1.24 -9.71 -8.14
N VAL A 193 -2.14 -8.75 -7.89
CA VAL A 193 -3.22 -8.93 -6.90
C VAL A 193 -4.13 -10.10 -7.27
N GLU A 194 -4.34 -10.33 -8.56
CA GLU A 194 -5.16 -11.40 -9.11
C GLU A 194 -4.59 -12.81 -8.81
N GLU A 195 -3.28 -12.93 -8.65
CA GLU A 195 -2.62 -14.19 -8.30
C GLU A 195 -2.80 -14.56 -6.81
N LEU A 196 -3.21 -13.58 -5.98
CA LEU A 196 -3.31 -13.78 -4.53
C LEU A 196 -4.52 -14.64 -4.12
N PHE A 197 -5.50 -14.82 -4.99
CA PHE A 197 -6.63 -15.73 -4.72
C PHE A 197 -6.22 -17.19 -4.54
N GLU A 198 -5.06 -17.57 -5.08
CA GLU A 198 -4.53 -18.94 -4.99
C GLU A 198 -3.22 -18.98 -4.18
N ASP A 199 -2.79 -17.86 -3.61
CA ASP A 199 -1.58 -17.81 -2.80
C ASP A 199 -1.76 -18.58 -1.49
N PRO A 200 -0.88 -19.58 -1.18
CA PRO A 200 -1.01 -20.39 0.01
C PRO A 200 -1.01 -19.60 1.32
N GLN A 201 -0.23 -18.50 1.40
CA GLN A 201 -0.16 -17.68 2.61
C GLN A 201 -1.45 -16.84 2.78
N VAL A 202 -2.00 -16.34 1.68
CA VAL A 202 -3.26 -15.58 1.67
C VAL A 202 -4.41 -16.48 2.10
N LEU A 203 -4.46 -17.72 1.57
CA LEU A 203 -5.49 -18.71 1.92
C LEU A 203 -5.33 -19.21 3.37
N ALA A 204 -4.11 -19.50 3.81
CA ALA A 204 -3.84 -19.95 5.18
C ALA A 204 -4.19 -18.89 6.25
N ASN A 205 -4.27 -17.63 5.87
CA ASN A 205 -4.68 -16.54 6.74
C ASN A 205 -6.18 -16.19 6.63
N ASP A 206 -6.99 -16.95 5.92
CA ASP A 206 -8.42 -16.68 5.67
C ASP A 206 -8.66 -15.28 5.05
N ASN A 207 -7.70 -14.81 4.26
CA ASN A 207 -7.78 -13.48 3.63
C ASN A 207 -8.65 -13.49 2.36
N VAL A 208 -9.14 -14.66 1.95
CA VAL A 208 -10.13 -14.83 0.87
C VAL A 208 -11.37 -15.49 1.44
N VAL A 209 -12.53 -14.94 1.12
CA VAL A 209 -13.84 -15.52 1.42
C VAL A 209 -14.61 -15.74 0.14
N THR A 210 -15.46 -16.78 0.14
CA THR A 210 -16.42 -17.03 -0.94
C THR A 210 -17.83 -16.79 -0.41
N LEU A 211 -18.59 -15.94 -1.07
CA LEU A 211 -19.95 -15.58 -0.73
C LEU A 211 -20.87 -15.88 -1.91
N HIS A 212 -22.11 -16.25 -1.62
CA HIS A 212 -23.11 -16.46 -2.67
C HIS A 212 -23.88 -15.16 -2.92
N HIS A 213 -23.84 -14.67 -4.17
CA HIS A 213 -24.62 -13.53 -4.63
C HIS A 213 -25.74 -14.02 -5.53
N GLU A 214 -26.97 -13.55 -5.34
CA GLU A 214 -28.17 -14.04 -6.01
C GLU A 214 -28.05 -14.06 -7.53
N LYS A 215 -27.51 -13.00 -8.14
CA LYS A 215 -27.38 -12.89 -9.61
C LYS A 215 -26.02 -13.32 -10.14
N ALA A 216 -24.94 -13.11 -9.36
CA ALA A 216 -23.57 -13.37 -9.83
C ALA A 216 -23.07 -14.78 -9.45
N GLY A 217 -23.81 -15.53 -8.63
CA GLY A 217 -23.36 -16.82 -8.11
C GLY A 217 -22.28 -16.68 -7.06
N GLU A 218 -21.25 -17.52 -7.09
CA GLU A 218 -20.15 -17.47 -6.14
C GLU A 218 -19.23 -16.26 -6.44
N VAL A 219 -19.01 -15.43 -5.42
CA VAL A 219 -18.13 -14.27 -5.45
C VAL A 219 -17.00 -14.49 -4.46
N LYS A 220 -15.76 -14.51 -4.95
CA LYS A 220 -14.55 -14.50 -4.12
C LYS A 220 -14.12 -13.06 -3.89
N MET A 221 -13.83 -12.72 -2.64
CA MET A 221 -13.35 -11.40 -2.26
C MET A 221 -12.42 -11.47 -1.04
N PHE A 222 -11.82 -10.33 -0.68
CA PHE A 222 -11.01 -10.30 0.54
C PHE A 222 -11.86 -10.57 1.78
N GLY A 223 -11.28 -11.32 2.72
CA GLY A 223 -11.86 -11.62 4.02
C GLY A 223 -11.71 -10.48 5.03
N PRO A 224 -12.21 -10.65 6.25
CA PRO A 224 -12.05 -9.69 7.32
C PRO A 224 -10.57 -9.36 7.58
N ILE A 225 -10.25 -8.07 7.61
CA ILE A 225 -8.88 -7.58 7.82
C ILE A 225 -8.42 -7.60 9.29
N LEU A 226 -9.35 -7.86 10.23
CA LEU A 226 -9.10 -7.93 11.66
C LEU A 226 -9.54 -9.30 12.18
N LYS A 227 -8.72 -9.90 13.05
CA LYS A 227 -9.06 -11.14 13.78
C LYS A 227 -9.18 -10.80 15.26
N MET A 228 -10.37 -10.97 15.81
CA MET A 228 -10.69 -10.73 17.22
C MET A 228 -11.12 -12.04 17.87
N SER A 229 -10.51 -12.39 19.01
CA SER A 229 -10.75 -13.68 19.67
C SER A 229 -12.17 -13.84 20.22
N GLU A 230 -12.72 -12.77 20.82
CA GLU A 230 -14.02 -12.81 21.50
C GLU A 230 -15.18 -12.36 20.58
N THR A 231 -14.89 -11.51 19.61
CA THR A 231 -15.87 -10.97 18.67
C THR A 231 -15.36 -11.10 17.23
N PRO A 232 -15.27 -12.35 16.71
CA PRO A 232 -14.67 -12.57 15.39
C PRO A 232 -15.52 -11.93 14.30
N LEU A 233 -14.86 -11.19 13.42
CA LEU A 233 -15.47 -10.64 12.22
C LEU A 233 -15.68 -11.76 11.21
N LYS A 234 -16.85 -11.78 10.57
CA LYS A 234 -17.19 -12.71 9.49
C LYS A 234 -17.88 -11.97 8.36
N ALA A 235 -17.49 -12.24 7.14
CA ALA A 235 -18.28 -11.90 5.97
C ALA A 235 -19.46 -12.89 5.90
N GLN A 236 -20.68 -12.43 6.15
CA GLN A 236 -21.86 -13.28 6.27
C GLN A 236 -22.63 -13.38 4.95
N PHE A 237 -22.73 -12.29 4.21
CA PHE A 237 -23.54 -12.17 3.01
C PHE A 237 -22.78 -11.39 1.93
N ALA A 238 -23.07 -11.72 0.68
CA ALA A 238 -22.71 -10.86 -0.45
C ALA A 238 -23.57 -9.59 -0.44
N SER A 239 -23.18 -8.58 -1.23
CA SER A 239 -24.02 -7.39 -1.41
C SER A 239 -25.38 -7.80 -1.98
N PRO A 240 -26.49 -7.24 -1.47
CA PRO A 240 -27.82 -7.57 -1.97
C PRO A 240 -28.02 -6.98 -3.38
N VAL A 241 -28.89 -7.61 -4.16
CA VAL A 241 -29.45 -6.96 -5.35
C VAL A 241 -30.43 -5.86 -4.93
N LEU A 242 -30.67 -4.91 -5.84
CA LEU A 242 -31.64 -3.83 -5.59
C LEU A 242 -33.01 -4.45 -5.23
N GLY A 243 -33.61 -3.93 -4.17
CA GLY A 243 -34.92 -4.40 -3.66
C GLY A 243 -34.94 -5.72 -2.89
N GLN A 244 -33.83 -6.46 -2.81
CA GLN A 244 -33.78 -7.80 -2.21
C GLN A 244 -34.36 -7.90 -0.80
N HIS A 245 -34.18 -6.88 0.03
CA HIS A 245 -34.64 -6.86 1.42
C HIS A 245 -35.77 -5.86 1.67
N THR A 246 -36.34 -5.24 0.63
CA THR A 246 -37.36 -4.19 0.76
C THR A 246 -38.56 -4.68 1.56
N ASN A 247 -39.12 -5.82 1.23
CA ASN A 247 -40.29 -6.36 1.92
C ASN A 247 -40.02 -6.70 3.39
N GLU A 248 -38.87 -7.34 3.65
CA GLU A 248 -38.42 -7.65 5.02
C GLU A 248 -38.29 -6.40 5.88
N LEU A 249 -37.62 -5.37 5.34
CA LEU A 249 -37.41 -4.11 6.05
C LEU A 249 -38.72 -3.34 6.29
N LEU A 250 -39.59 -3.28 5.31
CA LEU A 250 -40.89 -2.64 5.48
C LEU A 250 -41.78 -3.37 6.49
N SER A 251 -41.80 -4.71 6.45
CA SER A 251 -42.52 -5.53 7.45
C SER A 251 -41.91 -5.30 8.86
N PHE A 252 -40.59 -5.24 8.99
CA PHE A 252 -39.91 -4.92 10.27
C PHE A 252 -40.31 -3.53 10.79
N LEU A 253 -40.55 -2.57 9.90
CA LEU A 253 -41.00 -1.21 10.25
C LEU A 253 -42.51 -1.15 10.57
N GLY A 254 -43.24 -2.26 10.46
CA GLY A 254 -44.64 -2.37 10.82
C GLY A 254 -45.63 -2.17 9.66
N TYR A 255 -45.16 -2.10 8.41
CA TYR A 255 -46.04 -2.08 7.25
C TYR A 255 -46.71 -3.45 7.06
N SER A 256 -47.99 -3.44 6.77
CA SER A 256 -48.71 -4.68 6.39
C SER A 256 -48.38 -5.06 4.94
N ASP A 257 -48.59 -6.34 4.60
CA ASP A 257 -48.39 -6.83 3.24
C ASP A 257 -49.18 -6.05 2.21
N SER A 258 -50.39 -5.60 2.56
CA SER A 258 -51.25 -4.77 1.69
C SER A 258 -50.63 -3.37 1.45
N GLN A 259 -50.03 -2.78 2.46
CA GLN A 259 -49.36 -1.49 2.32
C GLN A 259 -48.08 -1.60 1.52
N ILE A 260 -47.34 -2.70 1.68
CA ILE A 260 -46.12 -2.97 0.89
C ILE A 260 -46.49 -3.14 -0.59
N GLU A 261 -47.57 -3.84 -0.86
CA GLU A 261 -48.04 -4.05 -2.24
C GLU A 261 -48.55 -2.74 -2.88
N GLU A 262 -49.18 -1.86 -2.12
CA GLU A 262 -49.60 -0.54 -2.56
C GLU A 262 -48.39 0.33 -2.92
N LEU A 263 -47.32 0.33 -2.10
CA LEU A 263 -46.07 1.04 -2.37
C LEU A 263 -45.39 0.57 -3.66
N LYS A 264 -45.47 -0.75 -3.97
CA LYS A 264 -44.96 -1.28 -5.22
C LYS A 264 -45.81 -0.86 -6.43
N GLN A 265 -47.10 -0.86 -6.30
CA GLN A 265 -48.02 -0.44 -7.38
C GLN A 265 -47.85 1.04 -7.71
N GLU A 266 -47.52 1.86 -6.71
CA GLU A 266 -47.22 3.28 -6.87
C GLU A 266 -45.75 3.53 -7.32
N ASN A 267 -44.93 2.51 -7.52
CA ASN A 267 -43.52 2.59 -7.87
C ASN A 267 -42.67 3.38 -6.84
N VAL A 268 -43.06 3.36 -5.58
CA VAL A 268 -42.28 3.94 -4.47
C VAL A 268 -41.17 2.99 -4.05
N THR A 269 -41.41 1.67 -4.18
CA THR A 269 -40.43 0.61 -3.91
C THR A 269 -40.44 -0.42 -5.03
N GLU A 270 -39.34 -1.23 -5.10
CA GLU A 270 -39.27 -2.43 -5.95
C GLU A 270 -39.67 -3.68 -5.14
#